data_8065d096867194c2d50a32ec6e855ad1
#
_entry.id   8065d096867194c2d50a32ec6e855ad1
#
_cell.length_a   1.000
_cell.length_b   1.000
_cell.length_c   1.000
_cell.angle_alpha   90.00
_cell.angle_beta   90.00
_cell.angle_gamma   90.00
#
_symmetry.space_group_name_H-M   'P 1'
#
loop_
_entity.id
_entity.type
_entity.pdbx_description
1 polymer ?
#
loop_
_entity_poly.entity_id
_entity_poly.type
_entity_poly.pdbx_seq_one_letter_code
_entity_poly.pdbx_strand_id
1 'polypeptide(L)'
;MPGNNRRNSRRNADANVKPGPRSVGPSPVASIRGDTEVIRFLNQILKNELTAINQYFLHSRMLGDWGLSELSKKVYEESVDEMKHADKLIKRVLFLGGLPNLQDLGKLMIGEDVQEVIHCDLRLEMQAHPDLKRAIAHCETVKDYVSRELFVDILESEEEHIDWLQTQLRLIEQMGIQNFAQLQTKPNESGS
;
A
#
# COMPACT_ATOMS: atom_id res chain seq x y z
N MET A 1 -24.28 -40.22 86.56
CA MET A 1 -22.90 -40.48 86.39
C MET A 1 -22.42 -39.72 85.20
N PRO A 2 -21.29 -39.08 85.25
CA PRO A 2 -21.16 -37.65 84.87
C PRO A 2 -20.61 -37.44 83.47
N GLY A 3 -21.05 -36.43 82.89
CA GLY A 3 -20.59 -35.28 82.30
C GLY A 3 -19.22 -35.21 81.71
N ASN A 4 -19.06 -34.75 80.56
CA ASN A 4 -17.86 -33.96 80.23
C ASN A 4 -18.16 -32.91 79.18
N ASN A 5 -18.08 -31.72 79.64
CA ASN A 5 -18.27 -30.47 79.01
C ASN A 5 -16.91 -30.09 78.35
N ARG A 6 -16.80 -30.10 77.00
CA ARG A 6 -15.66 -29.46 76.32
C ARG A 6 -16.19 -28.39 75.38
N ARG A 7 -16.09 -27.18 75.86
CA ARG A 7 -16.16 -25.96 75.01
C ARG A 7 -15.04 -25.97 73.95
N ASN A 8 -15.42 -25.97 72.76
CA ASN A 8 -14.44 -25.79 71.64
C ASN A 8 -14.61 -24.38 71.08
N SER A 9 -13.66 -23.55 71.45
CA SER A 9 -13.50 -22.17 71.02
C SER A 9 -13.04 -22.16 69.59
N ARG A 10 -13.91 -21.84 68.62
CA ARG A 10 -13.52 -21.58 67.30
C ARG A 10 -13.09 -20.12 67.15
N ARG A 11 -11.80 -19.89 66.99
CA ARG A 11 -11.26 -18.58 66.62
C ARG A 11 -11.62 -18.30 65.16
N ASN A 12 -12.33 -17.20 64.96
CA ASN A 12 -12.48 -16.58 63.64
C ASN A 12 -11.11 -16.08 63.21
N ALA A 13 -10.60 -16.67 62.14
CA ALA A 13 -9.49 -16.12 61.41
C ALA A 13 -10.07 -15.28 60.24
N ASP A 14 -10.16 -13.98 60.47
CA ASP A 14 -10.45 -13.02 59.43
C ASP A 14 -9.31 -13.04 58.40
N ALA A 15 -9.57 -13.71 57.30
CA ALA A 15 -8.68 -13.69 56.15
C ALA A 15 -8.81 -12.32 55.45
N ASN A 16 -7.86 -11.45 55.76
CA ASN A 16 -7.66 -10.20 55.04
C ASN A 16 -7.18 -10.50 53.59
N VAL A 17 -8.14 -10.77 52.67
CA VAL A 17 -7.89 -10.94 51.28
C VAL A 17 -7.68 -9.55 50.65
N LYS A 18 -6.43 -9.19 50.42
CA LYS A 18 -6.09 -8.01 49.60
C LYS A 18 -6.74 -8.15 48.23
N PRO A 19 -7.51 -7.15 47.75
CA PRO A 19 -8.02 -7.18 46.39
C PRO A 19 -6.84 -7.22 45.40
N GLY A 20 -6.81 -8.25 44.58
CA GLY A 20 -5.85 -8.37 43.46
C GLY A 20 -5.92 -7.17 42.51
N PRO A 21 -4.85 -6.94 41.72
CA PRO A 21 -4.85 -5.81 40.81
C PRO A 21 -6.06 -5.91 39.86
N ARG A 22 -6.88 -4.85 39.86
CA ARG A 22 -7.96 -4.73 38.85
C ARG A 22 -7.33 -4.76 37.48
N SER A 23 -7.71 -5.72 36.68
CA SER A 23 -7.41 -5.72 35.27
C SER A 23 -8.04 -4.46 34.66
N VAL A 24 -7.22 -3.46 34.39
CA VAL A 24 -7.63 -2.31 33.59
C VAL A 24 -7.79 -2.85 32.16
N GLY A 25 -8.99 -3.29 31.83
CA GLY A 25 -9.36 -3.53 30.46
C GLY A 25 -9.15 -2.24 29.65
N PRO A 26 -8.79 -2.32 28.37
CA PRO A 26 -8.63 -1.10 27.58
C PRO A 26 -9.90 -0.27 27.70
N SER A 27 -9.75 0.99 28.14
CA SER A 27 -10.84 1.97 28.08
C SER A 27 -11.40 1.96 26.66
N PRO A 28 -12.71 2.00 26.49
CA PRO A 28 -13.29 2.17 25.17
C PRO A 28 -12.99 3.60 24.71
N VAL A 29 -11.79 3.80 24.18
CA VAL A 29 -11.52 4.99 23.34
C VAL A 29 -12.44 4.82 22.15
N ALA A 30 -13.38 5.75 21.96
CA ALA A 30 -14.25 5.76 20.81
C ALA A 30 -13.36 5.85 19.55
N SER A 31 -13.05 4.70 18.97
CA SER A 31 -12.32 4.62 17.70
C SER A 31 -13.33 4.80 16.56
N ILE A 32 -13.00 5.64 15.60
CA ILE A 32 -13.73 5.70 14.35
C ILE A 32 -13.55 4.32 13.68
N ARG A 33 -14.65 3.58 13.53
CA ARG A 33 -14.65 2.36 12.75
C ARG A 33 -15.09 2.69 11.34
N GLY A 34 -14.24 2.36 10.38
CA GLY A 34 -14.53 2.55 8.96
C GLY A 34 -15.57 1.55 8.44
N ASP A 35 -16.18 1.90 7.33
CA ASP A 35 -16.97 0.97 6.54
C ASP A 35 -16.11 -0.21 6.09
N THR A 36 -16.64 -1.43 6.19
CA THR A 36 -15.88 -2.66 5.88
C THR A 36 -15.47 -2.74 4.41
N GLU A 37 -16.34 -2.25 3.52
CA GLU A 37 -16.06 -2.26 2.08
C GLU A 37 -15.04 -1.18 1.71
N VAL A 38 -15.02 -0.03 2.39
CA VAL A 38 -13.95 0.97 2.25
C VAL A 38 -12.60 0.35 2.65
N ILE A 39 -12.54 -0.36 3.78
CA ILE A 39 -11.31 -1.05 4.22
C ILE A 39 -10.88 -2.11 3.20
N ARG A 40 -11.82 -2.83 2.60
CA ARG A 40 -11.55 -3.79 1.53
C ARG A 40 -10.95 -3.11 0.31
N PHE A 41 -11.51 -1.98 -0.13
CA PHE A 41 -10.96 -1.20 -1.25
C PHE A 41 -9.57 -0.65 -0.94
N LEU A 42 -9.35 -0.11 0.27
CA LEU A 42 -8.02 0.36 0.68
C LEU A 42 -6.97 -0.77 0.58
N ASN A 43 -7.31 -1.99 1.00
CA ASN A 43 -6.41 -3.14 0.87
C ASN A 43 -6.27 -3.62 -0.60
N GLN A 44 -7.31 -3.50 -1.42
CA GLN A 44 -7.23 -3.83 -2.84
C GLN A 44 -6.28 -2.87 -3.58
N ILE A 45 -6.41 -1.55 -3.33
CA ILE A 45 -5.50 -0.57 -3.91
C ILE A 45 -4.09 -0.77 -3.34
N LEU A 46 -3.93 -0.98 -2.03
CA LEU A 46 -2.64 -1.30 -1.43
C LEU A 46 -1.94 -2.49 -2.11
N LYS A 47 -2.68 -3.54 -2.47
CA LYS A 47 -2.15 -4.66 -3.25
C LYS A 47 -1.61 -4.20 -4.62
N ASN A 48 -2.34 -3.32 -5.32
CA ASN A 48 -1.93 -2.79 -6.62
C ASN A 48 -0.62 -2.00 -6.46
N GLU A 49 -0.55 -1.06 -5.52
CA GLU A 49 0.65 -0.27 -5.23
C GLU A 49 1.86 -1.14 -4.88
N LEU A 50 1.69 -2.12 -3.98
CA LEU A 50 2.78 -3.04 -3.61
C LEU A 50 3.26 -3.88 -4.79
N THR A 51 2.39 -4.19 -5.73
CA THR A 51 2.75 -4.89 -6.97
C THR A 51 3.54 -3.96 -7.89
N ALA A 52 3.09 -2.73 -8.08
CA ALA A 52 3.72 -1.71 -8.89
C ALA A 52 5.12 -1.34 -8.36
N ILE A 53 5.27 -1.13 -7.04
CA ILE A 53 6.57 -0.91 -6.39
C ILE A 53 7.59 -1.97 -6.81
N ASN A 54 7.21 -3.25 -6.70
CA ASN A 54 8.14 -4.34 -7.01
C ASN A 54 8.46 -4.43 -8.51
N GLN A 55 7.47 -4.24 -9.37
CA GLN A 55 7.64 -4.29 -10.82
C GLN A 55 8.54 -3.15 -11.31
N TYR A 56 8.21 -1.91 -10.93
CA TYR A 56 8.97 -0.72 -11.36
C TYR A 56 10.38 -0.71 -10.77
N PHE A 57 10.55 -1.14 -9.53
CA PHE A 57 11.89 -1.27 -8.96
C PHE A 57 12.77 -2.22 -9.77
N LEU A 58 12.27 -3.39 -10.17
CA LEU A 58 13.01 -4.33 -11.01
C LEU A 58 13.25 -3.74 -12.41
N HIS A 59 12.22 -3.23 -13.07
CA HIS A 59 12.32 -2.62 -14.40
C HIS A 59 13.34 -1.47 -14.43
N SER A 60 13.36 -0.61 -13.40
CA SER A 60 14.34 0.46 -13.29
C SER A 60 15.77 -0.07 -13.28
N ARG A 61 16.04 -1.19 -12.56
CA ARG A 61 17.37 -1.79 -12.51
C ARG A 61 17.77 -2.42 -13.84
N MET A 62 16.84 -3.09 -14.51
CA MET A 62 17.05 -3.67 -15.85
C MET A 62 17.36 -2.57 -16.88
N LEU A 63 16.56 -1.51 -16.91
CA LEU A 63 16.78 -0.36 -17.78
C LEU A 63 18.14 0.30 -17.53
N GLY A 64 18.56 0.42 -16.28
CA GLY A 64 19.89 0.92 -15.92
C GLY A 64 21.02 0.02 -16.39
N ASP A 65 20.87 -1.31 -16.26
CA ASP A 65 21.81 -2.31 -16.75
C ASP A 65 21.95 -2.27 -18.29
N TRP A 66 20.86 -1.98 -18.99
CA TRP A 66 20.85 -1.77 -20.46
C TRP A 66 21.42 -0.42 -20.90
N GLY A 67 21.84 0.45 -19.95
CA GLY A 67 22.43 1.76 -20.24
C GLY A 67 21.42 2.89 -20.46
N LEU A 68 20.14 2.67 -20.22
CA LEU A 68 19.05 3.64 -20.41
C LEU A 68 18.80 4.45 -19.11
N SER A 69 19.78 5.25 -18.75
CA SER A 69 19.84 5.90 -17.42
C SER A 69 18.69 6.85 -17.14
N GLU A 70 18.19 7.59 -18.14
CA GLU A 70 17.08 8.53 -17.94
C GLU A 70 15.76 7.79 -17.73
N LEU A 71 15.50 6.77 -18.53
CA LEU A 71 14.31 5.93 -18.37
C LEU A 71 14.36 5.14 -17.05
N SER A 72 15.52 4.59 -16.68
CA SER A 72 15.77 3.93 -15.41
C SER A 72 15.46 4.85 -14.24
N LYS A 73 15.91 6.11 -14.29
CA LYS A 73 15.66 7.11 -13.26
C LYS A 73 14.16 7.38 -13.10
N LYS A 74 13.45 7.63 -14.21
CA LYS A 74 12.01 7.92 -14.18
C LYS A 74 11.23 6.74 -13.61
N VAL A 75 11.48 5.51 -14.06
CA VAL A 75 10.79 4.31 -13.57
C VAL A 75 11.12 4.04 -12.09
N TYR A 76 12.32 4.41 -11.62
CA TYR A 76 12.65 4.34 -10.21
C TYR A 76 11.87 5.37 -9.38
N GLU A 77 11.73 6.60 -9.88
CA GLU A 77 10.94 7.65 -9.24
C GLU A 77 9.48 7.21 -9.09
N GLU A 78 8.89 6.60 -10.12
CA GLU A 78 7.54 6.01 -10.04
C GLU A 78 7.45 4.95 -8.92
N SER A 79 8.41 4.01 -8.85
CA SER A 79 8.43 3.03 -7.75
C SER A 79 8.42 3.68 -6.36
N VAL A 80 9.07 4.83 -6.21
CA VAL A 80 9.08 5.60 -4.95
C VAL A 80 7.75 6.30 -4.71
N ASP A 81 7.09 6.78 -5.76
CA ASP A 81 5.78 7.42 -5.62
C ASP A 81 4.71 6.39 -5.21
N GLU A 82 4.75 5.16 -5.75
CA GLU A 82 3.89 4.06 -5.28
C GLU A 82 4.15 3.69 -3.81
N MET A 83 5.39 3.79 -3.32
CA MET A 83 5.66 3.62 -1.88
C MET A 83 4.97 4.68 -1.03
N LYS A 84 4.88 5.92 -1.52
CA LYS A 84 4.16 7.00 -0.81
C LYS A 84 2.66 6.77 -0.80
N HIS A 85 2.09 6.26 -1.91
CA HIS A 85 0.69 5.84 -1.98
C HIS A 85 0.41 4.72 -0.98
N ALA A 86 1.22 3.66 -0.98
CA ALA A 86 1.11 2.55 -0.04
C ALA A 86 1.16 3.02 1.42
N ASP A 87 2.06 3.95 1.78
CA ASP A 87 2.15 4.52 3.13
C ASP A 87 0.86 5.24 3.55
N LYS A 88 0.27 6.06 2.67
CA LYS A 88 -1.00 6.75 2.90
C LYS A 88 -2.15 5.74 3.10
N LEU A 89 -2.23 4.70 2.27
CA LEU A 89 -3.24 3.65 2.35
C LEU A 89 -3.14 2.85 3.64
N ILE A 90 -1.94 2.43 4.04
CA ILE A 90 -1.68 1.73 5.30
C ILE A 90 -2.16 2.57 6.49
N LYS A 91 -1.78 3.84 6.54
CA LYS A 91 -2.20 4.76 7.60
C LYS A 91 -3.72 4.89 7.67
N ARG A 92 -4.38 4.96 6.51
CA ARG A 92 -5.85 5.07 6.45
C ARG A 92 -6.55 3.80 6.93
N VAL A 93 -6.07 2.61 6.52
CA VAL A 93 -6.59 1.32 6.98
C VAL A 93 -6.50 1.21 8.51
N LEU A 94 -5.33 1.54 9.08
CA LEU A 94 -5.11 1.50 10.53
C LEU A 94 -6.00 2.50 11.27
N PHE A 95 -6.16 3.72 10.76
CA PHE A 95 -7.05 4.73 11.34
C PHE A 95 -8.50 4.27 11.40
N LEU A 96 -8.97 3.56 10.38
CA LEU A 96 -10.32 3.01 10.31
C LEU A 96 -10.52 1.71 11.13
N GLY A 97 -9.47 1.26 11.82
CA GLY A 97 -9.50 0.04 12.65
C GLY A 97 -9.39 -1.26 11.84
N GLY A 98 -8.94 -1.18 10.59
CA GLY A 98 -8.64 -2.31 9.73
C GLY A 98 -7.21 -2.84 9.92
N LEU A 99 -6.90 -3.95 9.24
CA LEU A 99 -5.56 -4.52 9.16
C LEU A 99 -5.04 -4.38 7.72
N PRO A 100 -3.90 -3.68 7.50
CA PRO A 100 -3.28 -3.62 6.18
C PRO A 100 -2.75 -4.98 5.75
N ASN A 101 -3.06 -5.40 4.53
CA ASN A 101 -2.64 -6.69 3.98
C ASN A 101 -1.43 -6.52 3.05
N LEU A 102 -0.20 -6.64 3.60
CA LEU A 102 1.04 -6.55 2.84
C LEU A 102 1.46 -7.89 2.21
N GLN A 103 0.77 -8.97 2.50
CA GLN A 103 1.10 -10.31 1.99
C GLN A 103 0.43 -10.63 0.66
N ASP A 104 -0.63 -9.89 0.30
CA ASP A 104 -1.34 -10.07 -0.95
C ASP A 104 -0.69 -9.21 -2.04
N LEU A 105 0.09 -9.85 -2.91
CA LEU A 105 0.73 -9.24 -4.07
C LEU A 105 0.11 -9.77 -5.36
N GLY A 106 0.03 -8.91 -6.37
CA GLY A 106 -0.33 -9.29 -7.71
C GLY A 106 0.80 -10.04 -8.44
N LYS A 107 0.48 -10.60 -9.59
CA LYS A 107 1.50 -11.19 -10.47
C LYS A 107 2.29 -10.07 -11.15
N LEU A 108 3.61 -10.10 -11.03
CA LEU A 108 4.49 -9.21 -11.76
C LEU A 108 4.50 -9.57 -13.26
N MET A 109 4.53 -8.56 -14.09
CA MET A 109 4.70 -8.65 -15.53
C MET A 109 6.06 -8.04 -15.87
N ILE A 110 7.05 -8.87 -16.14
CA ILE A 110 8.42 -8.42 -16.36
C ILE A 110 8.69 -8.42 -17.87
N GLY A 111 9.05 -7.24 -18.40
CA GLY A 111 9.45 -7.08 -19.78
C GLY A 111 10.91 -7.54 -20.01
N GLU A 112 11.19 -8.11 -21.16
CA GLU A 112 12.53 -8.58 -21.52
C GLU A 112 13.27 -7.59 -22.45
N ASP A 113 12.57 -6.57 -22.96
CA ASP A 113 13.14 -5.43 -23.69
C ASP A 113 12.45 -4.12 -23.28
N VAL A 114 12.98 -3.00 -23.78
CA VAL A 114 12.51 -1.64 -23.41
C VAL A 114 11.03 -1.43 -23.72
N GLN A 115 10.59 -1.85 -24.90
CA GLN A 115 9.21 -1.66 -25.33
C GLN A 115 8.27 -2.55 -24.51
N GLU A 116 8.68 -3.78 -24.23
CA GLU A 116 7.92 -4.71 -23.42
C GLU A 116 7.82 -4.25 -21.96
N VAL A 117 8.90 -3.69 -21.37
CA VAL A 117 8.88 -3.06 -20.04
C VAL A 117 7.78 -2.00 -19.97
N ILE A 118 7.76 -1.05 -20.91
CA ILE A 118 6.76 0.03 -20.92
C ILE A 118 5.35 -0.53 -21.10
N HIS A 119 5.17 -1.56 -21.95
CA HIS A 119 3.88 -2.22 -22.12
C HIS A 119 3.42 -2.96 -20.85
N CYS A 120 4.34 -3.59 -20.13
CA CYS A 120 4.02 -4.29 -18.88
C CYS A 120 3.59 -3.30 -17.79
N ASP A 121 4.29 -2.16 -17.69
CA ASP A 121 3.96 -1.11 -16.73
C ASP A 121 2.60 -0.49 -17.08
N LEU A 122 2.37 -0.10 -18.31
CA LEU A 122 1.07 0.42 -18.76
C LEU A 122 -0.08 -0.57 -18.51
N ARG A 123 0.16 -1.86 -18.72
CA ARG A 123 -0.87 -2.88 -18.45
C ARG A 123 -1.20 -2.99 -16.98
N LEU A 124 -0.21 -2.84 -16.09
CA LEU A 124 -0.42 -2.87 -14.65
C LEU A 124 -1.32 -1.70 -14.22
N GLU A 125 -1.03 -0.48 -14.68
CA GLU A 125 -1.83 0.71 -14.38
C GLU A 125 -3.27 0.58 -14.91
N MET A 126 -3.41 0.15 -16.15
CA MET A 126 -4.73 -0.05 -16.77
C MET A 126 -5.58 -1.11 -16.06
N GLN A 127 -4.95 -2.05 -15.34
CA GLN A 127 -5.66 -3.02 -14.50
C GLN A 127 -6.06 -2.43 -13.13
N ALA A 128 -5.24 -1.56 -12.56
CA ALA A 128 -5.48 -0.91 -11.28
C ALA A 128 -6.53 0.22 -11.35
N HIS A 129 -6.50 1.00 -12.42
CA HIS A 129 -7.34 2.18 -12.63
C HIS A 129 -8.87 1.97 -12.39
N PRO A 130 -9.53 0.88 -12.86
CA PRO A 130 -10.93 0.64 -12.54
C PRO A 130 -11.21 0.38 -11.06
N ASP A 131 -10.22 -0.14 -10.30
CA ASP A 131 -10.38 -0.39 -8.87
C ASP A 131 -10.52 0.92 -8.12
N LEU A 132 -9.71 1.93 -8.43
CA LEU A 132 -9.78 3.27 -7.86
C LEU A 132 -11.14 3.91 -8.12
N LYS A 133 -11.65 3.87 -9.35
CA LYS A 133 -12.97 4.41 -9.70
C LYS A 133 -14.10 3.74 -8.90
N ARG A 134 -14.04 2.42 -8.70
CA ARG A 134 -15.03 1.71 -7.87
C ARG A 134 -14.91 2.11 -6.40
N ALA A 135 -13.68 2.26 -5.89
CA ALA A 135 -13.45 2.68 -4.51
C ALA A 135 -13.98 4.09 -4.24
N ILE A 136 -13.73 5.05 -5.15
CA ILE A 136 -14.24 6.42 -5.08
C ILE A 136 -15.77 6.41 -5.05
N ALA A 137 -16.41 5.72 -6.00
CA ALA A 137 -17.87 5.64 -6.08
C ALA A 137 -18.49 5.05 -4.81
N HIS A 138 -17.86 4.04 -4.20
CA HIS A 138 -18.34 3.48 -2.95
C HIS A 138 -18.19 4.46 -1.79
N CYS A 139 -17.05 5.14 -1.67
CA CYS A 139 -16.82 6.15 -0.63
C CYS A 139 -17.87 7.27 -0.67
N GLU A 140 -18.30 7.69 -1.85
CA GLU A 140 -19.40 8.66 -2.01
C GLU A 140 -20.71 8.13 -1.38
N THR A 141 -21.04 6.86 -1.58
CA THR A 141 -22.29 6.29 -1.06
C THR A 141 -22.30 6.21 0.47
N VAL A 142 -21.16 5.91 1.08
CA VAL A 142 -21.02 5.81 2.55
C VAL A 142 -20.54 7.11 3.20
N LYS A 143 -20.31 8.16 2.41
CA LYS A 143 -19.86 9.50 2.87
C LYS A 143 -18.49 9.48 3.57
N ASP A 144 -17.60 8.57 3.18
CA ASP A 144 -16.20 8.58 3.62
C ASP A 144 -15.37 9.49 2.69
N TYR A 145 -15.52 10.79 2.88
CA TYR A 145 -14.87 11.79 2.02
C TYR A 145 -13.35 11.79 2.12
N VAL A 146 -12.77 11.38 3.26
CA VAL A 146 -11.32 11.36 3.44
C VAL A 146 -10.69 10.19 2.69
N SER A 147 -11.31 8.99 2.72
CA SER A 147 -10.86 7.88 1.89
C SER A 147 -11.08 8.16 0.41
N ARG A 148 -12.22 8.81 0.07
CA ARG A 148 -12.50 9.24 -1.30
C ARG A 148 -11.39 10.14 -1.84
N GLU A 149 -11.01 11.16 -1.09
CA GLU A 149 -9.95 12.11 -1.49
C GLU A 149 -8.61 11.40 -1.69
N LEU A 150 -8.24 10.50 -0.78
CA LEU A 150 -7.03 9.69 -0.94
C LEU A 150 -7.04 8.87 -2.24
N PHE A 151 -8.19 8.26 -2.60
CA PHE A 151 -8.30 7.53 -3.86
C PHE A 151 -8.29 8.44 -5.09
N VAL A 152 -8.81 9.67 -4.98
CA VAL A 152 -8.75 10.67 -6.06
C VAL A 152 -7.31 11.10 -6.30
N ASP A 153 -6.56 11.43 -5.22
CA ASP A 153 -5.13 11.80 -5.32
C ASP A 153 -4.31 10.71 -6.03
N ILE A 154 -4.56 9.43 -5.67
CA ILE A 154 -3.89 8.30 -6.31
C ILE A 154 -4.32 8.18 -7.78
N LEU A 155 -5.63 8.27 -8.07
CA LEU A 155 -6.14 8.18 -9.43
C LEU A 155 -5.55 9.24 -10.36
N GLU A 156 -5.40 10.48 -9.89
CA GLU A 156 -4.76 11.56 -10.65
C GLU A 156 -3.31 11.22 -10.98
N SER A 157 -2.54 10.70 -10.00
CA SER A 157 -1.16 10.25 -10.21
C SER A 157 -1.06 9.12 -11.23
N GLU A 158 -1.96 8.11 -11.13
CA GLU A 158 -2.00 7.00 -12.07
C GLU A 158 -2.35 7.44 -13.50
N GLU A 159 -3.28 8.39 -13.65
CA GLU A 159 -3.64 8.93 -14.98
C GLU A 159 -2.46 9.71 -15.61
N GLU A 160 -1.68 10.46 -14.82
CA GLU A 160 -0.44 11.11 -15.28
C GLU A 160 0.60 10.07 -15.71
N HIS A 161 0.78 9.00 -14.95
CA HIS A 161 1.72 7.93 -15.29
C HIS A 161 1.28 7.14 -16.55
N ILE A 162 0.00 6.84 -16.67
CA ILE A 162 -0.58 6.22 -17.87
C ILE A 162 -0.31 7.09 -19.12
N ASP A 163 -0.54 8.40 -19.06
CA ASP A 163 -0.29 9.30 -20.20
C ASP A 163 1.20 9.34 -20.56
N TRP A 164 2.07 9.38 -19.54
CA TRP A 164 3.51 9.31 -19.77
C TRP A 164 3.92 8.00 -20.46
N LEU A 165 3.48 6.83 -19.98
CA LEU A 165 3.78 5.52 -20.57
C LEU A 165 3.29 5.43 -22.03
N GLN A 166 2.06 5.88 -22.28
CA GLN A 166 1.50 5.94 -23.64
C GLN A 166 2.31 6.87 -24.54
N THR A 167 2.82 7.96 -24.00
CA THR A 167 3.69 8.89 -24.75
C THR A 167 5.01 8.23 -25.11
N GLN A 168 5.64 7.46 -24.20
CA GLN A 168 6.87 6.72 -24.52
C GLN A 168 6.62 5.72 -25.65
N LEU A 169 5.52 4.97 -25.63
CA LEU A 169 5.17 4.02 -26.70
C LEU A 169 4.95 4.72 -28.04
N ARG A 170 4.26 5.87 -28.05
CA ARG A 170 4.10 6.68 -29.26
C ARG A 170 5.43 7.17 -29.82
N LEU A 171 6.36 7.59 -28.97
CA LEU A 171 7.72 8.01 -29.40
C LEU A 171 8.50 6.84 -30.01
N ILE A 172 8.43 5.65 -29.41
CA ILE A 172 9.05 4.43 -29.98
C ILE A 172 8.48 4.14 -31.37
N GLU A 173 7.16 4.22 -31.53
CA GLU A 173 6.51 3.99 -32.84
C GLU A 173 6.92 5.01 -33.87
N GLN A 174 7.05 6.29 -33.50
CA GLN A 174 7.37 7.38 -34.44
C GLN A 174 8.83 7.42 -34.86
N MET A 175 9.77 7.18 -33.97
CA MET A 175 11.20 7.35 -34.25
C MET A 175 12.00 6.03 -34.31
N GLY A 176 11.37 4.92 -33.94
CA GLY A 176 12.01 3.61 -33.82
C GLY A 176 12.78 3.45 -32.50
N ILE A 177 12.85 2.20 -32.01
CA ILE A 177 13.43 1.86 -30.72
C ILE A 177 14.90 2.30 -30.56
N GLN A 178 15.67 2.27 -31.64
CA GLN A 178 17.10 2.63 -31.63
C GLN A 178 17.29 4.13 -31.33
N ASN A 179 16.53 4.99 -32.01
CA ASN A 179 16.57 6.43 -31.77
C ASN A 179 16.01 6.80 -30.38
N PHE A 180 14.93 6.13 -29.98
CA PHE A 180 14.38 6.29 -28.67
C PHE A 180 15.41 5.94 -27.58
N ALA A 181 16.09 4.80 -27.71
CA ALA A 181 17.11 4.37 -26.76
C ALA A 181 18.25 5.38 -26.62
N GLN A 182 18.68 6.02 -27.70
CA GLN A 182 19.71 7.07 -27.66
C GLN A 182 19.30 8.27 -26.83
N LEU A 183 18.02 8.64 -26.83
CA LEU A 183 17.49 9.74 -25.99
C LEU A 183 17.46 9.39 -24.51
N GLN A 184 17.48 8.11 -24.17
CA GLN A 184 17.39 7.63 -22.79
C GLN A 184 18.76 7.40 -22.13
N THR A 185 19.86 7.59 -22.89
CA THR A 185 21.21 7.51 -22.35
C THR A 185 21.68 8.88 -21.88
N LYS A 186 22.46 8.94 -20.78
CA LYS A 186 23.16 10.18 -20.44
C LYS A 186 24.13 10.55 -21.56
N PRO A 187 24.25 11.85 -21.91
CA PRO A 187 25.37 12.29 -22.71
C PRO A 187 26.65 11.85 -22.00
N ASN A 188 27.60 11.25 -22.73
CA ASN A 188 28.94 11.04 -22.21
C ASN A 188 29.45 12.43 -21.76
N GLU A 189 29.65 12.62 -20.46
CA GLU A 189 30.47 13.72 -19.97
C GLU A 189 31.88 13.44 -20.51
N SER A 190 32.11 13.87 -21.75
CA SER A 190 33.43 13.89 -22.36
C SER A 190 34.26 14.85 -21.51
N GLY A 191 35.24 14.26 -20.80
CA GLY A 191 36.08 14.88 -19.81
C GLY A 191 36.61 16.25 -20.27
N SER A 192 36.49 17.16 -19.33
CA SER A 192 37.32 18.38 -19.28
C SER A 192 38.50 18.12 -18.34
#